data_e1e7e80c66a242305bfbdc06c13a4fde
#
_entry.id   e1e7e80c66a242305bfbdc06c13a4fde
#
_cell.length_a   1.000
_cell.length_b   1.000
_cell.length_c   1.000
_cell.angle_alpha   90.00
_cell.angle_beta   90.00
_cell.angle_gamma   90.00
#
_symmetry.space_group_name_H-M   'P 1'
#
loop_
_entity.id
_entity.type
_entity.pdbx_description
1 polymer ?
#
loop_
_entity_poly.entity_id
_entity_poly.type
_entity_poly.pdbx_seq_one_letter_code
_entity_poly.pdbx_strand_id
1 'polypeptide(L)'
;KKILIIVPTTSLVEQLFKDFNDYGWSPERNVHRIYQGHGKETNKPVVISTWQSIYNMPKKWFKDFGMIVGDEAHLFKAVSLTKILTKLEKCPYRVGLTGTLDGTKTHKLVLEGLFGTVNKVVSTVELQEKKQLADLKIFCLILKHGAIECKHASGFTYQEEMDYIVQSDKRNKYIRNLASNLQ
;
A
#
# COMPACT_ATOMS: atom_id res chain seq x y z
N LYS A 1 -20.38 -5.44 16.52
CA LYS A 1 -19.28 -4.49 16.30
C LYS A 1 -18.93 -4.43 14.82
N LYS A 2 -18.46 -3.28 14.35
CA LYS A 2 -18.10 -3.03 12.94
C LYS A 2 -16.70 -3.55 12.60
N ILE A 3 -16.44 -3.70 11.31
CA ILE A 3 -15.13 -4.02 10.74
C ILE A 3 -14.57 -2.73 10.10
N LEU A 4 -13.32 -2.40 10.39
CA LEU A 4 -12.59 -1.31 9.75
C LEU A 4 -11.53 -1.89 8.81
N ILE A 5 -11.59 -1.53 7.54
CA ILE A 5 -10.58 -1.87 6.54
C ILE A 5 -9.82 -0.59 6.18
N ILE A 6 -8.51 -0.58 6.37
CA ILE A 6 -7.65 0.55 6.04
C ILE A 6 -6.81 0.20 4.82
N VAL A 7 -6.89 1.05 3.81
CA VAL A 7 -6.13 0.93 2.56
C VAL A 7 -5.30 2.20 2.31
N PRO A 8 -4.21 2.13 1.54
CA PRO A 8 -3.33 3.28 1.32
C PRO A 8 -3.93 4.39 0.46
N THR A 9 -4.79 4.07 -0.50
CA THR A 9 -5.28 5.03 -1.50
C THR A 9 -6.79 5.01 -1.66
N THR A 10 -7.36 6.11 -2.16
CA THR A 10 -8.80 6.22 -2.47
C THR A 10 -9.21 5.28 -3.60
N SER A 11 -8.33 5.03 -4.57
CA SER A 11 -8.58 4.06 -5.65
C SER A 11 -8.81 2.65 -5.10
N LEU A 12 -8.04 2.24 -4.07
CA LEU A 12 -8.24 0.95 -3.41
C LEU A 12 -9.53 0.90 -2.59
N VAL A 13 -9.99 2.03 -2.02
CA VAL A 13 -11.31 2.08 -1.37
C VAL A 13 -12.42 1.75 -2.37
N GLU A 14 -12.38 2.34 -3.56
CA GLU A 14 -13.36 2.10 -4.63
C GLU A 14 -13.25 0.69 -5.20
N GLN A 15 -12.03 0.20 -5.40
CA GLN A 15 -11.79 -1.15 -5.90
C GLN A 15 -12.38 -2.19 -4.94
N LEU A 16 -12.04 -2.14 -3.64
CA LEU A 16 -12.59 -3.06 -2.66
C LEU A 16 -14.11 -3.00 -2.57
N PHE A 17 -14.68 -1.80 -2.65
CA PHE A 17 -16.13 -1.64 -2.67
C PHE A 17 -16.76 -2.38 -3.86
N LYS A 18 -16.14 -2.30 -5.03
CA LYS A 18 -16.56 -3.03 -6.23
C LYS A 18 -16.35 -4.54 -6.07
N ASP A 19 -15.21 -4.96 -5.53
CA ASP A 19 -14.87 -6.36 -5.31
C ASP A 19 -15.89 -7.06 -4.40
N PHE A 20 -16.40 -6.37 -3.36
CA PHE A 20 -17.49 -6.91 -2.55
C PHE A 20 -18.73 -7.25 -3.37
N ASN A 21 -19.07 -6.41 -4.36
CA ASN A 21 -20.17 -6.68 -5.27
C ASN A 21 -19.88 -7.89 -6.19
N ASP A 22 -18.67 -7.95 -6.73
CA ASP A 22 -18.24 -9.01 -7.64
C ASP A 22 -18.19 -10.38 -6.94
N TYR A 23 -17.93 -10.38 -5.61
CA TYR A 23 -18.04 -11.58 -4.75
C TYR A 23 -19.47 -11.85 -4.25
N GLY A 24 -20.48 -11.16 -4.77
CA GLY A 24 -21.89 -11.40 -4.44
C GLY A 24 -22.36 -10.85 -3.09
N TRP A 25 -21.59 -9.95 -2.47
CA TRP A 25 -21.98 -9.32 -1.20
C TRP A 25 -22.36 -7.86 -1.43
N SER A 26 -23.62 -7.50 -1.18
CA SER A 26 -24.15 -6.15 -1.48
C SER A 26 -23.40 -5.05 -0.72
N PRO A 27 -22.51 -4.28 -1.37
CA PRO A 27 -21.77 -3.22 -0.71
C PRO A 27 -22.64 -2.02 -0.37
N GLU A 28 -23.68 -1.72 -1.15
CA GLU A 28 -24.59 -0.61 -0.90
C GLU A 28 -25.28 -0.74 0.46
N ARG A 29 -25.58 -1.94 0.90
CA ARG A 29 -26.22 -2.20 2.21
C ARG A 29 -25.21 -2.29 3.34
N ASN A 30 -24.05 -2.87 3.07
CA ASN A 30 -23.16 -3.36 4.13
C ASN A 30 -21.85 -2.59 4.25
N VAL A 31 -21.43 -1.84 3.24
CA VAL A 31 -20.12 -1.19 3.20
C VAL A 31 -20.28 0.32 3.16
N HIS A 32 -19.54 1.01 4.01
CA HIS A 32 -19.40 2.46 3.99
C HIS A 32 -17.97 2.84 3.62
N ARG A 33 -17.84 3.79 2.71
CA ARG A 33 -16.54 4.32 2.28
C ARG A 33 -16.26 5.64 2.97
N ILE A 34 -15.04 5.82 3.47
CA ILE A 34 -14.62 7.08 4.09
C ILE A 34 -13.35 7.58 3.40
N TYR A 35 -13.51 8.61 2.60
CA TYR A 35 -12.45 9.44 2.03
C TYR A 35 -13.02 10.82 1.71
N GLN A 36 -12.26 11.68 1.03
CA GLN A 36 -12.70 13.07 0.73
C GLN A 36 -14.11 13.10 0.13
N GLY A 37 -15.00 13.89 0.74
CA GLY A 37 -16.40 14.04 0.30
C GLY A 37 -17.39 13.03 0.91
N HIS A 38 -16.95 12.00 1.62
CA HIS A 38 -17.82 11.03 2.28
C HIS A 38 -17.97 11.30 3.78
N GLY A 39 -19.18 11.10 4.30
CA GLY A 39 -19.48 11.21 5.74
C GLY A 39 -18.70 10.17 6.55
N LYS A 40 -18.40 10.51 7.81
CA LYS A 40 -17.63 9.64 8.71
C LYS A 40 -18.49 8.78 9.63
N GLU A 41 -19.78 9.02 9.66
CA GLU A 41 -20.75 8.31 10.49
C GLU A 41 -21.57 7.32 9.65
N THR A 42 -21.73 6.12 10.16
CA THR A 42 -22.50 5.06 9.48
C THR A 42 -22.95 3.98 10.46
N ASN A 43 -24.07 3.33 10.16
CA ASN A 43 -24.52 2.13 10.84
C ASN A 43 -24.16 0.84 10.09
N LYS A 44 -23.52 0.95 8.92
CA LYS A 44 -23.12 -0.21 8.13
C LYS A 44 -22.05 -1.04 8.86
N PRO A 45 -22.06 -2.37 8.72
CA PRO A 45 -21.15 -3.26 9.45
C PRO A 45 -19.69 -3.16 9.00
N VAL A 46 -19.41 -2.74 7.77
CA VAL A 46 -18.04 -2.60 7.24
C VAL A 46 -17.77 -1.16 6.86
N VAL A 47 -16.61 -0.68 7.23
CA VAL A 47 -16.09 0.63 6.85
C VAL A 47 -14.76 0.45 6.14
N ILE A 48 -14.64 0.96 4.93
CA ILE A 48 -13.37 1.02 4.18
C ILE A 48 -12.91 2.48 4.17
N SER A 49 -11.66 2.72 4.51
CA SER A 49 -11.11 4.07 4.61
C SER A 49 -9.64 4.14 4.25
N THR A 50 -9.21 5.31 3.78
CA THR A 50 -7.80 5.64 3.82
C THR A 50 -7.42 6.09 5.23
N TRP A 51 -6.18 5.87 5.64
CA TRP A 51 -5.70 6.28 6.97
C TRP A 51 -5.77 7.81 7.17
N GLN A 52 -5.53 8.59 6.11
CA GLN A 52 -5.60 10.06 6.14
C GLN A 52 -6.98 10.57 6.55
N SER A 53 -8.02 9.88 6.11
CA SER A 53 -9.41 10.28 6.36
C SER A 53 -9.86 10.09 7.80
N ILE A 54 -9.24 9.15 8.53
CA ILE A 54 -9.66 8.77 9.89
C ILE A 54 -8.61 9.03 10.97
N TYR A 55 -7.39 9.37 10.59
CA TYR A 55 -6.26 9.55 11.51
C TYR A 55 -6.56 10.57 12.64
N ASN A 56 -7.29 11.65 12.34
CA ASN A 56 -7.68 12.69 13.31
C ASN A 56 -8.99 12.38 14.06
N MET A 57 -9.65 11.25 13.81
CA MET A 57 -10.88 10.90 14.51
C MET A 57 -10.64 10.68 16.00
N PRO A 58 -11.58 11.10 16.87
CA PRO A 58 -11.45 10.91 18.31
C PRO A 58 -11.49 9.42 18.68
N LYS A 59 -10.85 9.05 19.78
CA LYS A 59 -10.80 7.68 20.30
C LYS A 59 -12.19 7.05 20.45
N LYS A 60 -13.22 7.86 20.78
CA LYS A 60 -14.61 7.42 20.90
C LYS A 60 -15.13 6.79 19.61
N TRP A 61 -14.76 7.34 18.45
CA TRP A 61 -15.20 6.83 17.15
C TRP A 61 -14.70 5.40 16.88
N PHE A 62 -13.48 5.07 17.35
CA PHE A 62 -12.90 3.75 17.17
C PHE A 62 -13.47 2.66 18.07
N LYS A 63 -14.28 2.99 19.09
CA LYS A 63 -14.86 2.02 20.03
C LYS A 63 -15.86 1.04 19.42
N ASP A 64 -16.46 1.43 18.28
CA ASP A 64 -17.47 0.62 17.60
C ASP A 64 -16.86 -0.53 16.79
N PHE A 65 -15.55 -0.49 16.53
CA PHE A 65 -14.87 -1.50 15.75
C PHE A 65 -14.41 -2.67 16.61
N GLY A 66 -14.73 -3.88 16.15
CA GLY A 66 -14.31 -5.14 16.78
C GLY A 66 -13.22 -5.85 15.97
N MET A 67 -13.05 -5.46 14.71
CA MET A 67 -12.03 -5.98 13.81
C MET A 67 -11.42 -4.85 12.99
N ILE A 68 -10.11 -4.92 12.77
CA ILE A 68 -9.39 -4.11 11.80
C ILE A 68 -8.65 -5.01 10.81
N VAL A 69 -8.72 -4.64 9.55
CA VAL A 69 -7.88 -5.19 8.48
C VAL A 69 -7.05 -4.05 7.91
N GLY A 70 -5.75 -4.17 7.98
CA GLY A 70 -4.79 -3.23 7.36
C GLY A 70 -4.22 -3.83 6.10
N ASP A 71 -4.56 -3.27 4.95
CA ASP A 71 -3.91 -3.61 3.69
C ASP A 71 -2.57 -2.86 3.57
N GLU A 72 -1.62 -3.44 2.88
CA GLU A 72 -0.23 -2.97 2.83
C GLU A 72 0.33 -2.73 4.24
N ALA A 73 0.20 -3.74 5.09
CA ALA A 73 0.52 -3.65 6.52
C ALA A 73 1.95 -3.16 6.80
N HIS A 74 2.88 -3.33 5.87
CA HIS A 74 4.25 -2.82 5.97
C HIS A 74 4.31 -1.28 6.11
N LEU A 75 3.28 -0.55 5.69
CA LEU A 75 3.19 0.90 5.86
C LEU A 75 2.84 1.31 7.31
N PHE A 76 2.34 0.39 8.14
CA PHE A 76 1.89 0.67 9.51
C PHE A 76 3.03 0.95 10.51
N LYS A 77 4.27 0.95 10.05
CA LYS A 77 5.41 1.51 10.79
C LYS A 77 5.34 3.03 10.94
N ALA A 78 4.58 3.72 10.09
CA ALA A 78 4.40 5.16 10.17
C ALA A 78 3.64 5.55 11.46
N VAL A 79 4.08 6.64 12.10
CA VAL A 79 3.52 7.14 13.38
C VAL A 79 2.00 7.36 13.32
N SER A 80 1.49 7.84 12.20
CA SER A 80 0.05 8.10 12.00
C SER A 80 -0.78 6.82 12.03
N LEU A 81 -0.31 5.76 11.36
CA LEU A 81 -0.99 4.46 11.34
C LEU A 81 -0.89 3.75 12.69
N THR A 82 0.27 3.81 13.35
CA THR A 82 0.43 3.32 14.72
C THR A 82 -0.53 4.02 15.68
N LYS A 83 -0.73 5.35 15.56
CA LYS A 83 -1.70 6.10 16.36
C LYS A 83 -3.14 5.64 16.14
N ILE A 84 -3.52 5.24 14.95
CA ILE A 84 -4.85 4.68 14.67
C ILE A 84 -5.03 3.36 15.44
N LEU A 85 -4.05 2.46 15.35
CA LEU A 85 -4.10 1.16 16.01
C LEU A 85 -4.10 1.28 17.54
N THR A 86 -3.42 2.28 18.11
CA THR A 86 -3.47 2.55 19.55
C THR A 86 -4.83 3.08 20.02
N LYS A 87 -5.60 3.75 19.16
CA LYS A 87 -6.98 4.18 19.49
C LYS A 87 -7.98 3.01 19.50
N LEU A 88 -7.66 1.89 18.85
CA LEU A 88 -8.49 0.67 18.73
C LEU A 88 -8.28 -0.27 19.95
N GLU A 89 -8.34 0.24 21.18
CA GLU A 89 -8.06 -0.52 22.41
C GLU A 89 -8.96 -1.75 22.61
N LYS A 90 -10.22 -1.67 22.19
CA LYS A 90 -11.23 -2.73 22.36
C LYS A 90 -11.44 -3.54 21.07
N CYS A 91 -10.47 -3.54 20.15
CA CYS A 91 -10.51 -4.27 18.92
C CYS A 91 -9.66 -5.55 19.04
N PRO A 92 -10.27 -6.72 19.33
CA PRO A 92 -9.54 -7.95 19.58
C PRO A 92 -8.99 -8.58 18.29
N TYR A 93 -9.63 -8.33 17.15
CA TYR A 93 -9.23 -8.94 15.89
C TYR A 93 -8.47 -7.91 15.06
N ARG A 94 -7.18 -8.20 14.82
CA ARG A 94 -6.27 -7.34 14.07
C ARG A 94 -5.57 -8.16 13.01
N VAL A 95 -5.82 -7.84 11.74
CA VAL A 95 -5.25 -8.54 10.58
C VAL A 95 -4.47 -7.53 9.76
N GLY A 96 -3.22 -7.82 9.49
CA GLY A 96 -2.38 -7.06 8.56
C GLY A 96 -2.06 -7.91 7.34
N LEU A 97 -2.33 -7.40 6.15
CA LEU A 97 -2.04 -8.05 4.87
C LEU A 97 -0.90 -7.30 4.19
N THR A 98 0.08 -8.02 3.68
CA THR A 98 1.17 -7.43 2.88
C THR A 98 1.82 -8.48 1.99
N GLY A 99 2.13 -8.12 0.77
CA GLY A 99 2.93 -8.94 -0.15
C GLY A 99 4.44 -8.81 0.08
N THR A 100 4.87 -7.75 0.77
CA THR A 100 6.30 -7.43 0.97
C THR A 100 6.58 -7.05 2.41
N LEU A 101 7.51 -7.77 3.04
CA LEU A 101 8.13 -7.34 4.30
C LEU A 101 9.56 -6.92 3.98
N ASP A 102 9.93 -5.66 4.33
CA ASP A 102 11.34 -5.30 4.33
C ASP A 102 12.04 -6.19 5.36
N GLY A 103 13.18 -6.74 5.05
CA GLY A 103 13.89 -7.72 5.89
C GLY A 103 14.42 -7.16 7.22
N THR A 104 14.03 -5.94 7.64
CA THR A 104 14.53 -5.32 8.89
C THR A 104 13.82 -5.91 10.10
N LYS A 105 14.60 -6.40 11.07
CA LYS A 105 14.07 -6.99 12.33
C LYS A 105 13.20 -6.00 13.12
N THR A 106 13.59 -4.72 13.17
CA THR A 106 12.85 -3.67 13.88
C THR A 106 11.46 -3.47 13.29
N HIS A 107 11.36 -3.45 11.96
CA HIS A 107 10.07 -3.32 11.27
C HIS A 107 9.15 -4.50 11.56
N LYS A 108 9.67 -5.73 11.50
CA LYS A 108 8.92 -6.93 11.85
C LYS A 108 8.37 -6.87 13.27
N LEU A 109 9.19 -6.48 14.25
CA LEU A 109 8.76 -6.36 15.66
C LEU A 109 7.62 -5.34 15.84
N VAL A 110 7.66 -4.21 15.14
CA VAL A 110 6.57 -3.22 15.18
C VAL A 110 5.28 -3.82 14.63
N LEU A 111 5.33 -4.50 13.51
CA LEU A 111 4.14 -5.13 12.90
C LEU A 111 3.60 -6.27 13.78
N GLU A 112 4.45 -7.09 14.36
CA GLU A 112 4.05 -8.15 15.29
C GLU A 112 3.40 -7.58 16.56
N GLY A 113 3.88 -6.44 17.06
CA GLY A 113 3.25 -5.71 18.18
C GLY A 113 1.87 -5.13 17.84
N LEU A 114 1.62 -4.79 16.58
CA LEU A 114 0.36 -4.20 16.13
C LEU A 114 -0.68 -5.25 15.71
N PHE A 115 -0.26 -6.31 15.02
CA PHE A 115 -1.15 -7.29 14.38
C PHE A 115 -0.97 -8.72 14.90
N GLY A 116 0.11 -9.02 15.60
CA GLY A 116 0.46 -10.38 16.03
C GLY A 116 1.47 -11.04 15.11
N THR A 117 1.68 -12.33 15.30
CA THR A 117 2.71 -13.13 14.61
C THR A 117 2.54 -13.09 13.09
N VAL A 118 3.65 -12.90 12.39
CA VAL A 118 3.70 -12.94 10.93
C VAL A 118 3.61 -14.39 10.44
N ASN A 119 2.60 -14.66 9.63
CA ASN A 119 2.41 -15.94 8.94
C ASN A 119 2.64 -15.76 7.44
N LYS A 120 3.60 -16.48 6.88
CA LYS A 120 3.81 -16.53 5.44
C LYS A 120 2.90 -17.61 4.85
N VAL A 121 1.91 -17.18 4.07
CA VAL A 121 0.89 -18.09 3.50
C VAL A 121 1.46 -18.88 2.32
N VAL A 122 2.16 -18.18 1.40
CA VAL A 122 2.71 -18.79 0.19
C VAL A 122 3.93 -17.98 -0.28
N SER A 123 4.86 -18.61 -0.96
CA SER A 123 5.99 -17.92 -1.60
C SER A 123 5.71 -17.67 -3.10
N THR A 124 6.36 -16.64 -3.66
CA THR A 124 6.31 -16.36 -5.10
C THR A 124 6.79 -17.58 -5.92
N VAL A 125 7.82 -18.28 -5.45
CA VAL A 125 8.37 -19.48 -6.10
C VAL A 125 7.31 -20.58 -6.16
N GLU A 126 6.64 -20.86 -5.03
CA GLU A 126 5.56 -21.87 -4.99
C GLU A 126 4.39 -21.52 -5.94
N LEU A 127 4.06 -20.24 -6.07
CA LEU A 127 3.01 -19.80 -7.01
C LEU A 127 3.45 -19.96 -8.47
N GLN A 128 4.73 -19.71 -8.78
CA GLN A 128 5.29 -19.93 -10.11
C GLN A 128 5.35 -21.43 -10.45
N GLU A 129 5.82 -22.27 -9.52
CA GLU A 129 5.83 -23.72 -9.70
C GLU A 129 4.42 -24.29 -9.95
N LYS A 130 3.42 -23.74 -9.27
CA LYS A 130 2.00 -24.08 -9.46
C LYS A 130 1.37 -23.44 -10.72
N LYS A 131 2.15 -22.71 -11.52
CA LYS A 131 1.67 -21.95 -12.70
C LYS A 131 0.53 -20.96 -12.39
N GLN A 132 0.44 -20.49 -11.16
CA GLN A 132 -0.52 -19.47 -10.74
C GLN A 132 0.03 -18.05 -10.94
N LEU A 133 1.34 -17.91 -11.09
CA LEU A 133 2.03 -16.70 -11.52
C LEU A 133 2.83 -16.98 -12.79
N ALA A 134 2.88 -15.99 -13.67
CA ALA A 134 3.72 -16.03 -14.85
C ALA A 134 5.22 -16.04 -14.48
N ASP A 135 6.02 -16.69 -15.30
CA ASP A 135 7.47 -16.57 -15.20
C ASP A 135 7.88 -15.13 -15.55
N LEU A 136 8.56 -14.48 -14.62
CA LEU A 136 9.06 -13.13 -14.80
C LEU A 136 10.59 -13.14 -14.89
N LYS A 137 11.11 -12.67 -16.02
CA LYS A 137 12.54 -12.38 -16.18
C LYS A 137 12.74 -10.88 -16.15
N ILE A 138 13.52 -10.40 -15.19
CA ILE A 138 13.82 -8.97 -15.02
C ILE A 138 15.24 -8.73 -15.53
N PHE A 139 15.37 -7.88 -16.55
CA PHE A 139 16.65 -7.41 -17.07
C PHE A 139 16.89 -5.98 -16.59
N CYS A 140 17.88 -5.77 -15.72
CA CYS A 140 18.26 -4.45 -15.26
C CYS A 140 19.25 -3.82 -16.27
N LEU A 141 18.77 -2.85 -17.03
CA LEU A 141 19.59 -2.09 -17.97
C LEU A 141 20.16 -0.86 -17.28
N ILE A 142 21.47 -0.84 -17.05
CA ILE A 142 22.14 0.27 -16.37
C ILE A 142 22.66 1.25 -17.41
N LEU A 143 22.05 2.44 -17.48
CA LEU A 143 22.53 3.52 -18.30
C LEU A 143 23.65 4.26 -17.56
N LYS A 144 24.88 4.16 -18.09
CA LYS A 144 26.03 4.86 -17.51
C LYS A 144 26.12 6.28 -18.04
N HIS A 145 26.28 7.23 -17.13
CA HIS A 145 26.56 8.62 -17.42
C HIS A 145 28.06 8.91 -17.37
N GLY A 146 28.53 9.89 -18.13
CA GLY A 146 29.92 10.32 -18.11
C GLY A 146 30.29 10.98 -16.77
N ALA A 147 31.58 10.96 -16.42
CA ALA A 147 32.04 11.56 -15.15
C ALA A 147 31.71 13.07 -15.05
N ILE A 148 31.72 13.79 -16.17
CA ILE A 148 31.36 15.21 -16.23
C ILE A 148 29.88 15.41 -15.91
N GLU A 149 28.99 14.59 -16.49
CA GLU A 149 27.56 14.62 -16.25
C GLU A 149 27.25 14.31 -14.79
N CYS A 150 27.89 13.28 -14.21
CA CYS A 150 27.74 12.93 -12.80
C CYS A 150 28.21 14.06 -11.87
N LYS A 151 29.34 14.70 -12.18
CA LYS A 151 29.86 15.84 -11.41
C LYS A 151 28.91 17.05 -11.49
N HIS A 152 28.32 17.31 -12.63
CA HIS A 152 27.34 18.39 -12.80
C HIS A 152 26.10 18.15 -11.95
N ALA A 153 25.57 16.92 -11.92
CA ALA A 153 24.38 16.56 -11.17
C ALA A 153 24.61 16.37 -9.66
N SER A 154 25.85 16.28 -9.19
CA SER A 154 26.17 15.99 -7.78
C SER A 154 25.72 17.07 -6.77
N GLY A 155 25.39 18.28 -7.26
CA GLY A 155 24.86 19.37 -6.43
C GLY A 155 23.35 19.59 -6.54
N PHE A 156 22.65 18.75 -7.30
CA PHE A 156 21.22 18.91 -7.54
C PHE A 156 20.39 18.52 -6.31
N THR A 157 19.28 19.25 -6.10
CA THR A 157 18.19 18.78 -5.26
C THR A 157 17.48 17.60 -5.92
N TYR A 158 16.70 16.85 -5.16
CA TYR A 158 15.93 15.72 -5.72
C TYR A 158 15.07 16.14 -6.92
N GLN A 159 14.43 17.31 -6.87
CA GLN A 159 13.58 17.77 -7.97
C GLN A 159 14.39 18.10 -9.22
N GLU A 160 15.53 18.79 -9.06
CA GLU A 160 16.43 19.12 -10.16
C GLU A 160 17.03 17.85 -10.80
N GLU A 161 17.38 16.85 -9.97
CA GLU A 161 17.84 15.56 -10.48
C GLU A 161 16.76 14.84 -11.27
N MET A 162 15.52 14.81 -10.78
CA MET A 162 14.39 14.21 -11.49
C MET A 162 14.11 14.91 -12.81
N ASP A 163 14.13 16.23 -12.84
CA ASP A 163 13.91 17.01 -14.05
C ASP A 163 15.03 16.76 -15.08
N TYR A 164 16.28 16.69 -14.62
CA TYR A 164 17.43 16.35 -15.47
C TYR A 164 17.31 14.95 -16.08
N ILE A 165 16.91 13.96 -15.29
CA ILE A 165 16.71 12.58 -15.75
C ILE A 165 15.56 12.51 -16.77
N VAL A 166 14.42 13.14 -16.47
CA VAL A 166 13.23 13.12 -17.34
C VAL A 166 13.49 13.82 -18.68
N GLN A 167 14.26 14.94 -18.67
CA GLN A 167 14.57 15.71 -19.87
C GLN A 167 15.77 15.17 -20.65
N SER A 168 16.46 14.14 -20.18
CA SER A 168 17.66 13.58 -20.84
C SER A 168 17.33 12.97 -22.20
N ASP A 169 17.66 13.64 -23.27
CA ASP A 169 17.48 13.17 -24.65
C ASP A 169 18.15 11.82 -24.91
N LYS A 170 19.35 11.63 -24.38
CA LYS A 170 20.12 10.38 -24.51
C LYS A 170 19.34 9.21 -23.91
N ARG A 171 18.83 9.38 -22.68
CA ARG A 171 18.00 8.38 -21.98
C ARG A 171 16.71 8.13 -22.73
N ASN A 172 16.01 9.18 -23.12
CA ASN A 172 14.70 9.08 -23.76
C ASN A 172 14.80 8.43 -25.15
N LYS A 173 15.84 8.75 -25.92
CA LYS A 173 16.12 8.08 -27.18
C LYS A 173 16.46 6.61 -27.02
N TYR A 174 17.24 6.26 -25.97
CA TYR A 174 17.54 4.87 -25.65
C TYR A 174 16.28 4.08 -25.29
N ILE A 175 15.43 4.61 -24.40
CA ILE A 175 14.17 3.96 -23.99
C ILE A 175 13.24 3.77 -25.19
N ARG A 176 13.08 4.80 -26.04
CA ARG A 176 12.27 4.72 -27.24
C ARG A 176 12.76 3.63 -28.20
N ASN A 177 14.07 3.59 -28.47
CA ASN A 177 14.64 2.57 -29.35
C ASN A 177 14.48 1.16 -28.77
N LEU A 178 14.67 1.00 -27.45
CA LEU A 178 14.45 -0.28 -26.77
C LEU A 178 12.99 -0.73 -26.91
N ALA A 179 12.05 0.16 -26.63
CA ALA A 179 10.62 -0.15 -26.75
C ALA A 179 10.22 -0.54 -28.19
N SER A 180 10.78 0.15 -29.19
CA SER A 180 10.53 -0.18 -30.60
C SER A 180 11.12 -1.52 -31.05
N ASN A 181 12.17 -2.00 -30.38
CA ASN A 181 12.81 -3.29 -30.72
C ASN A 181 12.24 -4.48 -29.93
N LEU A 182 11.34 -4.24 -28.95
CA LEU A 182 10.68 -5.27 -28.17
C LEU A 182 9.30 -5.67 -28.73
N GLN A 183 8.85 -5.03 -29.81
CA GLN A 183 7.67 -5.42 -30.59
C GLN A 183 8.04 -6.47 -31.62
#